data_29ebca679915533fa84572001d95adb9
#
_entry.id   29ebca679915533fa84572001d95adb9
#
_cell.length_a   1.000
_cell.length_b   1.000
_cell.length_c   1.000
_cell.angle_alpha   90.00
_cell.angle_beta   90.00
_cell.angle_gamma   90.00
#
_symmetry.space_group_name_H-M   'P 1'
#
loop_
_entity.id
_entity.type
_entity.pdbx_description
1 polymer ?
#
loop_
_entity_poly.entity_id
_entity_poly.type
_entity_poly.pdbx_seq_one_letter_code
_entity_poly.pdbx_strand_id
1 'polypeptide(L)'
;MTKSGLQMSRRIRRTPFTDKAESHGVSGFTVVNHTLLPKSYQKTVEEDYWHLREHVQIWDVACQRQVEIAGPDAAKLTQMLTPRDLRSLKVGQCFYVPIIDDNSGMINDPVLLKLDNNKFWLSI
;
A
#
# COMPACT_ATOMS: atom_id res chain seq x y z
N MET A 1 33.00 2.78 -16.61
CA MET A 1 31.94 3.79 -16.97
C MET A 1 30.94 3.81 -15.87
N THR A 2 31.00 4.78 -15.00
CA THR A 2 29.99 5.01 -13.95
C THR A 2 28.71 5.43 -14.63
N LYS A 3 27.66 4.60 -14.54
CA LYS A 3 26.29 4.99 -14.93
C LYS A 3 25.91 6.24 -14.11
N SER A 4 25.84 7.40 -14.74
CA SER A 4 25.23 8.55 -14.10
C SER A 4 23.76 8.24 -13.93
N GLY A 5 23.40 7.63 -12.80
CA GLY A 5 22.00 7.41 -12.45
C GLY A 5 21.31 8.76 -12.27
N LEU A 6 20.09 8.89 -12.76
CA LEU A 6 19.23 10.03 -12.45
C LEU A 6 19.21 10.22 -10.92
N GLN A 7 19.67 11.38 -10.46
CA GLN A 7 19.59 11.71 -9.05
C GLN A 7 18.14 12.01 -8.70
N MET A 8 17.52 11.10 -7.96
CA MET A 8 16.16 11.29 -7.47
C MET A 8 16.14 12.18 -6.21
N SER A 9 15.07 12.95 -6.06
CA SER A 9 14.83 13.72 -4.85
C SER A 9 14.91 12.81 -3.61
N ARG A 10 15.48 13.32 -2.51
CA ARG A 10 15.48 12.61 -1.20
C ARG A 10 14.08 12.31 -0.66
N ARG A 11 13.05 12.94 -1.24
CA ARG A 11 11.64 12.67 -0.91
C ARG A 11 11.08 11.43 -1.59
N ILE A 12 11.78 10.89 -2.60
CA ILE A 12 11.38 9.66 -3.29
C ILE A 12 12.24 8.52 -2.76
N ARG A 13 11.58 7.44 -2.37
CA ARG A 13 12.22 6.26 -1.78
C ARG A 13 12.25 5.12 -2.76
N ARG A 14 13.31 4.35 -2.68
CA ARG A 14 13.41 3.02 -3.30
C ARG A 14 12.84 1.98 -2.33
N THR A 15 12.32 0.89 -2.84
CA THR A 15 11.97 -0.30 -2.06
C THR A 15 13.13 -1.28 -2.07
N PRO A 16 13.17 -2.30 -1.18
CA PRO A 16 14.14 -3.38 -1.28
C PRO A 16 14.07 -4.16 -2.60
N PHE A 17 12.96 -4.02 -3.33
CA PHE A 17 12.72 -4.72 -4.60
C PHE A 17 13.02 -3.86 -5.84
N THR A 18 13.31 -2.57 -5.69
CA THR A 18 13.51 -1.67 -6.83
C THR A 18 14.64 -2.15 -7.76
N ASP A 19 15.78 -2.59 -7.20
CA ASP A 19 16.91 -3.10 -8.00
C ASP A 19 16.53 -4.39 -8.75
N LYS A 20 15.67 -5.22 -8.15
CA LYS A 20 15.15 -6.42 -8.81
C LYS A 20 14.19 -6.06 -9.94
N ALA A 21 13.30 -5.10 -9.72
CA ALA A 21 12.43 -4.59 -10.77
C ALA A 21 13.23 -4.05 -11.96
N GLU A 22 14.30 -3.27 -11.71
CA GLU A 22 15.21 -2.79 -12.74
C GLU A 22 15.89 -3.94 -13.50
N SER A 23 16.38 -4.96 -12.79
CA SER A 23 17.06 -6.11 -13.40
C SER A 23 16.11 -7.01 -14.22
N HIS A 24 14.80 -6.95 -13.94
CA HIS A 24 13.76 -7.68 -14.69
C HIS A 24 13.11 -6.85 -15.80
N GLY A 25 13.70 -5.70 -16.13
CA GLY A 25 13.29 -4.92 -17.30
C GLY A 25 12.02 -4.12 -17.08
N VAL A 26 11.82 -3.57 -15.87
CA VAL A 26 10.73 -2.62 -15.63
C VAL A 26 10.77 -1.48 -16.64
N SER A 27 9.64 -1.16 -17.27
CA SER A 27 9.56 -0.11 -18.29
C SER A 27 9.54 1.30 -17.69
N GLY A 28 9.27 1.42 -16.40
CA GLY A 28 9.25 2.68 -15.65
C GLY A 28 8.64 2.51 -14.27
N PHE A 29 8.71 3.60 -13.51
CA PHE A 29 8.14 3.67 -12.16
C PHE A 29 7.11 4.79 -12.09
N THR A 30 6.09 4.59 -11.28
CA THR A 30 5.25 5.65 -10.72
C THR A 30 5.63 5.89 -9.27
N VAL A 31 5.05 6.90 -8.64
CA VAL A 31 5.31 7.24 -7.23
C VAL A 31 4.03 7.13 -6.44
N VAL A 32 4.03 6.28 -5.42
CA VAL A 32 2.95 6.12 -4.45
C VAL A 32 3.55 6.25 -3.05
N ASN A 33 2.95 7.06 -2.18
CA ASN A 33 3.46 7.32 -0.83
C ASN A 33 4.96 7.70 -0.79
N HIS A 34 5.39 8.56 -1.72
CA HIS A 34 6.80 8.95 -1.91
C HIS A 34 7.74 7.77 -2.20
N THR A 35 7.24 6.66 -2.71
CA THR A 35 7.99 5.43 -2.97
C THR A 35 7.83 5.02 -4.44
N LEU A 36 8.91 4.55 -5.05
CA LEU A 36 8.88 4.03 -6.40
C LEU A 36 8.04 2.75 -6.45
N LEU A 37 7.06 2.74 -7.34
CA LEU A 37 6.24 1.56 -7.64
C LEU A 37 6.45 1.17 -9.10
N PRO A 38 6.81 -0.09 -9.41
CA PRO A 38 6.95 -0.55 -10.80
C PRO A 38 5.65 -0.35 -11.57
N LYS A 39 5.76 0.17 -12.79
CA LYS A 39 4.58 0.48 -13.63
C LYS A 39 4.21 -0.65 -14.57
N SER A 40 5.21 -1.23 -15.25
CA SER A 40 5.01 -2.32 -16.20
C SER A 40 6.34 -3.02 -16.53
N TYR A 41 6.28 -4.22 -17.10
CA TYR A 41 7.42 -5.06 -17.46
C TYR A 41 7.39 -5.47 -18.93
N GLN A 42 7.26 -4.49 -19.84
CA GLN A 42 7.31 -4.70 -21.30
C GLN A 42 6.16 -5.54 -21.89
N LYS A 43 5.13 -5.82 -21.10
CA LYS A 43 3.89 -6.45 -21.56
C LYS A 43 2.79 -5.43 -21.73
N THR A 44 1.82 -5.77 -22.55
CA THR A 44 0.60 -4.99 -22.68
C THR A 44 -0.33 -5.23 -21.50
N VAL A 45 -1.25 -4.31 -21.26
CA VAL A 45 -2.30 -4.47 -20.24
C VAL A 45 -3.15 -5.72 -20.49
N GLU A 46 -3.40 -6.06 -21.77
CA GLU A 46 -4.16 -7.23 -22.15
C GLU A 46 -3.42 -8.54 -21.81
N GLU A 47 -2.11 -8.62 -22.11
CA GLU A 47 -1.28 -9.77 -21.74
C GLU A 47 -1.22 -9.98 -20.23
N ASP A 48 -1.05 -8.89 -19.45
CA ASP A 48 -1.05 -8.94 -17.99
C ASP A 48 -2.42 -9.34 -17.43
N TYR A 49 -3.52 -8.86 -18.04
CA TYR A 49 -4.88 -9.23 -17.65
C TYR A 49 -5.11 -10.74 -17.82
N TRP A 50 -4.79 -11.29 -19.00
CA TRP A 50 -4.99 -12.73 -19.26
C TRP A 50 -4.06 -13.58 -18.40
N HIS A 51 -2.81 -13.14 -18.18
CA HIS A 51 -1.91 -13.82 -17.27
C HIS A 51 -2.47 -13.86 -15.84
N LEU A 52 -3.05 -12.76 -15.34
CA LEU A 52 -3.69 -12.72 -14.03
C LEU A 52 -4.88 -13.68 -13.91
N ARG A 53 -5.60 -13.87 -15.03
CA ARG A 53 -6.77 -14.78 -15.08
C ARG A 53 -6.40 -16.25 -15.08
N GLU A 54 -5.27 -16.61 -15.63
CA GLU A 54 -4.86 -17.98 -15.92
C GLU A 54 -3.69 -18.46 -15.02
N HIS A 55 -2.94 -17.53 -14.45
CA HIS A 55 -1.72 -17.79 -13.71
C HIS A 55 -1.62 -16.95 -12.43
N VAL A 56 -0.57 -17.19 -11.65
CA VAL A 56 -0.23 -16.40 -10.45
C VAL A 56 0.62 -15.21 -10.83
N GLN A 57 0.33 -14.04 -10.24
CA GLN A 57 1.15 -12.84 -10.35
C GLN A 57 1.72 -12.42 -8.99
N ILE A 58 2.91 -11.82 -9.04
CA ILE A 58 3.56 -11.20 -7.88
C ILE A 58 3.52 -9.68 -8.06
N TRP A 59 3.09 -8.97 -7.02
CA TRP A 59 2.98 -7.53 -7.02
C TRP A 59 3.90 -6.93 -5.96
N ASP A 60 4.71 -5.91 -6.33
CA ASP A 60 5.43 -5.09 -5.35
C ASP A 60 4.46 -4.08 -4.74
N VAL A 61 4.12 -4.30 -3.48
CA VAL A 61 3.25 -3.40 -2.69
C VAL A 61 4.01 -2.71 -1.55
N ALA A 62 5.34 -2.67 -1.64
CA ALA A 62 6.18 -2.05 -0.61
C ALA A 62 6.01 -0.52 -0.48
N CYS A 63 5.26 0.10 -1.39
CA CYS A 63 4.82 1.50 -1.27
C CYS A 63 3.75 1.70 -0.18
N GLN A 64 3.02 0.66 0.20
CA GLN A 64 2.06 0.71 1.29
C GLN A 64 2.77 0.69 2.64
N ARG A 65 2.44 1.66 3.48
CA ARG A 65 3.06 1.84 4.80
C ARG A 65 2.10 1.40 5.89
N GLN A 66 2.67 0.98 7.00
CA GLN A 66 1.90 0.62 8.17
C GLN A 66 1.91 1.77 9.18
N VAL A 67 0.72 2.21 9.58
CA VAL A 67 0.53 3.12 10.73
C VAL A 67 -0.05 2.30 11.86
N GLU A 68 0.69 2.22 12.97
CA GLU A 68 0.23 1.51 14.17
C GLU A 68 -0.58 2.44 15.07
N ILE A 69 -1.75 1.97 15.49
CA ILE A 69 -2.57 2.57 16.54
C ILE A 69 -2.62 1.56 17.69
N ALA A 70 -2.03 1.91 18.83
CA ALA A 70 -1.96 1.01 19.99
C ALA A 70 -2.24 1.75 21.29
N GLY A 71 -2.85 1.07 22.25
CA GLY A 71 -3.16 1.59 23.58
C GLY A 71 -4.61 1.36 24.00
N PRO A 72 -5.00 1.74 25.21
CA PRO A 72 -6.33 1.44 25.77
C PRO A 72 -7.48 2.03 24.95
N ASP A 73 -7.27 3.17 24.28
CA ASP A 73 -8.26 3.84 23.45
C ASP A 73 -8.11 3.55 21.93
N ALA A 74 -7.22 2.62 21.54
CA ALA A 74 -6.93 2.34 20.14
C ALA A 74 -8.18 1.96 19.33
N ALA A 75 -9.04 1.11 19.88
CA ALA A 75 -10.28 0.70 19.21
C ALA A 75 -11.23 1.88 19.00
N LYS A 76 -11.35 2.77 20.00
CA LYS A 76 -12.17 3.97 19.91
C LYS A 76 -11.66 4.95 18.87
N LEU A 77 -10.35 5.24 18.90
CA LEU A 77 -9.73 6.12 17.91
C LEU A 77 -9.89 5.55 16.50
N THR A 78 -9.61 4.26 16.32
CA THR A 78 -9.74 3.62 15.01
C THR A 78 -11.16 3.70 14.46
N GLN A 79 -12.18 3.48 15.32
CA GLN A 79 -13.58 3.64 14.91
C GLN A 79 -13.93 5.09 14.52
N MET A 80 -13.33 6.09 15.16
CA MET A 80 -13.58 7.50 14.83
C MET A 80 -13.01 7.92 13.47
N LEU A 81 -12.00 7.22 12.95
CA LEU A 81 -11.35 7.54 11.67
C LEU A 81 -12.17 7.11 10.46
N THR A 82 -13.14 6.19 10.63
CA THR A 82 -13.88 5.62 9.50
C THR A 82 -15.38 5.55 9.81
N PRO A 83 -16.24 5.77 8.81
CA PRO A 83 -17.69 5.55 8.95
C PRO A 83 -18.05 4.07 8.97
N ARG A 84 -17.11 3.17 8.62
CA ARG A 84 -17.37 1.73 8.63
C ARG A 84 -17.48 1.21 10.06
N ASP A 85 -18.51 0.44 10.33
CA ASP A 85 -18.67 -0.23 11.64
C ASP A 85 -17.61 -1.33 11.82
N LEU A 86 -16.77 -1.16 12.84
CA LEU A 86 -15.67 -2.07 13.15
C LEU A 86 -16.01 -3.09 14.26
N ARG A 87 -17.23 -3.09 14.79
CA ARG A 87 -17.64 -3.98 15.91
C ARG A 87 -17.52 -5.46 15.54
N SER A 88 -17.71 -5.81 14.29
CA SER A 88 -17.58 -7.19 13.80
C SER A 88 -16.15 -7.62 13.47
N LEU A 89 -15.18 -6.70 13.50
CA LEU A 89 -13.78 -7.00 13.17
C LEU A 89 -13.10 -7.77 14.30
N LYS A 90 -12.71 -9.02 14.02
CA LYS A 90 -12.04 -9.90 14.99
C LYS A 90 -10.51 -9.78 14.88
N VAL A 91 -9.80 -10.13 15.95
CA VAL A 91 -8.33 -10.26 15.93
C VAL A 91 -7.91 -11.22 14.81
N GLY A 92 -6.90 -10.85 14.05
CA GLY A 92 -6.41 -11.59 12.89
C GLY A 92 -7.17 -11.32 11.58
N GLN A 93 -8.22 -10.49 11.61
CA GLN A 93 -8.95 -10.08 10.40
C GLN A 93 -8.53 -8.70 9.93
N CYS A 94 -8.82 -8.42 8.66
CA CYS A 94 -8.66 -7.10 8.05
C CYS A 94 -9.96 -6.62 7.38
N PHE A 95 -10.14 -5.30 7.38
CA PHE A 95 -11.21 -4.61 6.67
C PHE A 95 -10.62 -3.52 5.79
N TYR A 96 -11.17 -3.35 4.60
CA TYR A 96 -10.96 -2.14 3.82
C TYR A 96 -11.80 -1.01 4.42
N VAL A 97 -11.16 0.11 4.79
CA VAL A 97 -11.83 1.20 5.50
C VAL A 97 -11.51 2.55 4.84
N PRO A 98 -12.52 3.36 4.49
CA PRO A 98 -12.29 4.73 4.10
C PRO A 98 -11.99 5.58 5.34
N ILE A 99 -11.00 6.46 5.24
CA ILE A 99 -10.79 7.57 6.18
C ILE A 99 -11.35 8.82 5.51
N ILE A 100 -12.28 9.50 6.18
CA ILE A 100 -12.98 10.65 5.62
C ILE A 100 -12.79 11.89 6.50
N ASP A 101 -12.93 13.06 5.88
CA ASP A 101 -13.00 14.35 6.57
C ASP A 101 -14.47 14.71 6.96
N ASP A 102 -14.62 15.84 7.64
CA ASP A 102 -15.92 16.33 8.09
C ASP A 102 -16.88 16.71 6.94
N ASN A 103 -16.36 16.87 5.72
CA ASN A 103 -17.13 17.16 4.51
C ASN A 103 -17.44 15.90 3.68
N SER A 104 -17.17 14.72 4.23
CA SER A 104 -17.30 13.43 3.55
C SER A 104 -16.30 13.23 2.40
N GLY A 105 -15.24 14.03 2.33
CA GLY A 105 -14.13 13.84 1.40
C GLY A 105 -13.25 12.68 1.83
N MET A 106 -12.81 11.85 0.88
CA MET A 106 -11.91 10.74 1.18
C MET A 106 -10.49 11.25 1.37
N ILE A 107 -9.93 11.03 2.58
CA ILE A 107 -8.52 11.33 2.90
C ILE A 107 -7.62 10.18 2.46
N ASN A 108 -8.01 8.93 2.78
CA ASN A 108 -7.28 7.72 2.45
C ASN A 108 -8.22 6.50 2.50
N ASP A 109 -7.77 5.38 1.92
CA ASP A 109 -8.55 4.14 1.81
C ASP A 109 -7.75 2.89 2.24
N PRO A 110 -7.22 2.87 3.47
CA PRO A 110 -6.36 1.81 3.94
C PRO A 110 -7.06 0.46 4.12
N VAL A 111 -6.24 -0.58 4.19
CA VAL A 111 -6.61 -1.85 4.79
C VAL A 111 -6.30 -1.78 6.28
N LEU A 112 -7.34 -1.90 7.12
CA LEU A 112 -7.22 -1.99 8.56
C LEU A 112 -7.02 -3.44 8.98
N LEU A 113 -5.96 -3.72 9.75
CA LEU A 113 -5.70 -5.02 10.36
C LEU A 113 -5.89 -4.90 11.87
N LYS A 114 -6.67 -5.80 12.48
CA LYS A 114 -6.77 -5.90 13.93
C LYS A 114 -5.80 -6.96 14.45
N LEU A 115 -4.70 -6.51 15.04
CA LEU A 115 -3.65 -7.38 15.56
C LEU A 115 -3.94 -7.86 16.98
N ASP A 116 -4.63 -7.03 17.78
CA ASP A 116 -5.06 -7.33 19.14
C ASP A 116 -6.29 -6.44 19.46
N ASN A 117 -6.89 -6.60 20.63
CA ASN A 117 -8.02 -5.77 21.07
C ASN A 117 -7.67 -4.28 21.13
N ASN A 118 -6.44 -3.95 21.47
CA ASN A 118 -5.93 -2.59 21.59
C ASN A 118 -4.78 -2.27 20.62
N LYS A 119 -4.72 -3.00 19.49
CA LYS A 119 -3.64 -2.82 18.52
C LYS A 119 -4.14 -3.02 17.09
N PHE A 120 -3.97 -2.00 16.27
CA PHE A 120 -4.40 -1.96 14.88
C PHE A 120 -3.28 -1.46 13.99
N TRP A 121 -3.26 -1.93 12.75
CA TRP A 121 -2.46 -1.36 11.67
C TRP A 121 -3.36 -0.85 10.56
N LEU A 122 -3.03 0.33 10.07
CA LEU A 122 -3.56 0.88 8.82
C LEU A 122 -2.48 0.73 7.75
N SER A 123 -2.75 -0.07 6.73
CA SER A 123 -1.88 -0.26 5.56
C SER A 123 -2.28 0.76 4.50
N ILE A 124 -1.49 1.82 4.32
CA ILE A 124 -1.73 3.00 3.48
C ILE A 124 -0.64 3.20 2.44
#